data_60518ccbb21aa056a00680410932a80c
#
_entry.id   60518ccbb21aa056a00680410932a80c
#
_cell.length_a   1.000
_cell.length_b   1.000
_cell.length_c   1.000
_cell.angle_alpha   90.00
_cell.angle_beta   90.00
_cell.angle_gamma   90.00
#
_symmetry.space_group_name_H-M   'P 1'
#
loop_
_entity.id
_entity.type
_entity.pdbx_description
1 polymer ?
#
loop_
_entity_poly.entity_id
_entity_poly.type
_entity_poly.pdbx_seq_one_letter_code
_entity_poly.pdbx_strand_id
1 'polypeptide(L)'
;IMREGLKNKKFRKIIGITDYTIKPTNMNSESRVLHTHHPMLAPESSYYYDGCIGGKTGYTSEAGNTLVTAVEKNGTTYIAVTMKAADLAIASTDSTAMFNYGYQNFTKLQVNGGEVLVPNGVTVDNLTVREEPSDGEIIDNYYYGDYMVGSVTVPEATPTPEPAADTVSENGTADSSDAGQSVGTDTSESTDEEVQESSQNSKSSAGIPQLRKILLGIGAAMILLLIILLIALSKKEKKYYR
;
A
#
# COMPACT_ATOMS: atom_id res chain seq x y z
N ILE A 1 -1.31 9.77 16.29
CA ILE A 1 -1.94 9.04 17.42
C ILE A 1 -2.18 7.58 17.04
N MET A 2 -3.01 7.27 16.02
CA MET A 2 -3.37 5.87 15.66
C MET A 2 -2.12 5.02 15.38
N ARG A 3 -1.17 5.51 14.56
CA ARG A 3 0.08 4.80 14.26
C ARG A 3 0.87 4.41 15.51
N GLU A 4 0.99 5.31 16.48
CA GLU A 4 1.67 5.03 17.75
C GLU A 4 0.83 4.09 18.64
N GLY A 5 -0.48 4.29 18.69
CA GLY A 5 -1.37 3.40 19.43
C GLY A 5 -1.28 1.95 18.96
N LEU A 6 -1.19 1.72 17.66
CA LEU A 6 -1.09 0.38 17.07
C LEU A 6 0.19 -0.40 17.45
N LYS A 7 1.24 0.28 17.91
CA LYS A 7 2.43 -0.39 18.48
C LYS A 7 2.13 -1.06 19.83
N ASN A 8 1.07 -0.62 20.51
CA ASN A 8 0.65 -1.18 21.79
C ASN A 8 -0.35 -2.34 21.59
N LYS A 9 0.04 -3.55 21.97
CA LYS A 9 -0.79 -4.76 21.81
C LYS A 9 -2.16 -4.67 22.53
N LYS A 10 -2.20 -4.01 23.69
CA LYS A 10 -3.47 -3.83 24.45
C LYS A 10 -4.40 -2.87 23.72
N PHE A 11 -3.87 -1.77 23.21
CA PHE A 11 -4.64 -0.81 22.40
C PHE A 11 -5.21 -1.50 21.16
N ARG A 12 -4.37 -2.22 20.39
CA ARG A 12 -4.82 -3.00 19.22
C ARG A 12 -5.97 -3.94 19.56
N LYS A 13 -5.84 -4.68 20.66
CA LYS A 13 -6.89 -5.59 21.11
C LYS A 13 -8.18 -4.87 21.43
N ILE A 14 -8.12 -3.74 22.14
CA ILE A 14 -9.32 -3.00 22.60
C ILE A 14 -10.07 -2.39 21.40
N ILE A 15 -9.37 -1.75 20.48
CA ILE A 15 -10.03 -1.10 19.33
C ILE A 15 -10.64 -2.07 18.33
N GLY A 16 -10.23 -3.34 18.38
CA GLY A 16 -10.75 -4.42 17.52
C GLY A 16 -11.88 -5.24 18.14
N ILE A 17 -12.38 -4.87 19.34
CA ILE A 17 -13.50 -5.57 19.98
C ILE A 17 -14.82 -5.12 19.34
N THR A 18 -15.58 -6.07 18.79
CA THR A 18 -16.92 -5.83 18.26
C THR A 18 -17.98 -5.83 19.36
N ASP A 19 -17.87 -6.79 20.28
CA ASP A 19 -18.82 -7.00 21.37
C ASP A 19 -18.08 -7.20 22.68
N TYR A 20 -18.57 -6.55 23.72
CA TYR A 20 -18.02 -6.69 25.05
C TYR A 20 -19.13 -6.79 26.12
N THR A 21 -19.07 -7.84 26.91
CA THR A 21 -20.03 -8.04 28.02
C THR A 21 -19.46 -7.54 29.35
N ILE A 22 -20.06 -6.50 29.89
CA ILE A 22 -19.81 -6.06 31.27
C ILE A 22 -20.58 -6.98 32.20
N LYS A 23 -19.89 -7.65 33.10
CA LYS A 23 -20.48 -8.51 34.12
C LYS A 23 -21.26 -7.69 35.14
N PRO A 24 -22.17 -8.32 35.90
CA PRO A 24 -22.84 -7.67 37.03
C PRO A 24 -21.85 -7.01 37.98
N THR A 25 -22.25 -5.89 38.55
CA THR A 25 -21.51 -5.14 39.58
C THR A 25 -22.38 -4.96 40.82
N ASN A 26 -21.81 -4.42 41.87
CA ASN A 26 -22.58 -4.08 43.08
C ASN A 26 -23.64 -2.99 42.83
N MET A 27 -23.52 -2.20 41.75
CA MET A 27 -24.47 -1.14 41.39
C MET A 27 -25.46 -1.56 40.32
N ASN A 28 -25.17 -2.62 39.59
CA ASN A 28 -26.02 -3.14 38.51
C ASN A 28 -25.93 -4.67 38.48
N SER A 29 -27.05 -5.32 38.85
CA SER A 29 -27.14 -6.78 38.95
C SER A 29 -27.23 -7.50 37.61
N GLU A 30 -27.41 -6.77 36.50
CA GLU A 30 -27.55 -7.35 35.17
C GLU A 30 -26.26 -7.19 34.36
N SER A 31 -25.97 -8.17 33.49
CA SER A 31 -24.95 -8.08 32.49
C SER A 31 -25.35 -7.10 31.38
N ARG A 32 -24.37 -6.33 30.87
CA ARG A 32 -24.63 -5.39 29.79
C ARG A 32 -23.70 -5.73 28.60
N VAL A 33 -24.31 -5.94 27.44
CA VAL A 33 -23.54 -6.12 26.20
C VAL A 33 -23.36 -4.77 25.54
N LEU A 34 -22.10 -4.45 25.22
CA LEU A 34 -21.71 -3.28 24.45
C LEU A 34 -21.32 -3.73 23.05
N HIS A 35 -21.79 -3.01 22.06
CA HIS A 35 -21.45 -3.22 20.66
C HIS A 35 -20.56 -2.09 20.15
N THR A 36 -19.67 -2.41 19.20
CA THR A 36 -18.87 -1.36 18.56
C THR A 36 -19.75 -0.44 17.73
N HIS A 37 -19.43 0.86 17.76
CA HIS A 37 -20.03 1.84 16.85
C HIS A 37 -19.19 2.03 15.56
N HIS A 38 -18.14 1.23 15.37
CA HIS A 38 -17.26 1.35 14.21
C HIS A 38 -17.80 0.52 13.04
N PRO A 39 -18.40 1.15 12.01
CA PRO A 39 -19.17 0.40 10.99
C PRO A 39 -18.27 -0.47 10.10
N MET A 40 -16.98 -0.14 9.95
CA MET A 40 -16.07 -0.93 9.11
C MET A 40 -15.49 -2.14 9.82
N LEU A 41 -15.70 -2.27 11.14
CA LEU A 41 -15.18 -3.36 11.96
C LEU A 41 -16.18 -4.51 12.13
N ALA A 42 -17.48 -4.21 12.21
CA ALA A 42 -18.54 -5.16 12.49
C ALA A 42 -18.91 -5.95 11.22
N PRO A 43 -18.77 -7.30 11.20
CA PRO A 43 -19.01 -8.11 9.99
C PRO A 43 -20.44 -8.02 9.44
N GLU A 44 -21.42 -7.74 10.29
CA GLU A 44 -22.82 -7.57 9.92
C GLU A 44 -23.13 -6.20 9.31
N SER A 45 -22.19 -5.26 9.39
CA SER A 45 -22.33 -3.92 8.83
C SER A 45 -22.21 -3.93 7.30
N SER A 46 -23.07 -3.14 6.62
CA SER A 46 -22.94 -2.90 5.18
C SER A 46 -21.66 -2.16 4.79
N TYR A 47 -20.95 -1.61 5.76
CA TYR A 47 -19.66 -0.91 5.58
C TYR A 47 -18.47 -1.73 6.04
N TYR A 48 -18.69 -3.00 6.42
CA TYR A 48 -17.59 -3.89 6.81
C TYR A 48 -16.48 -3.88 5.77
N TYR A 49 -15.23 -3.74 6.24
CA TYR A 49 -14.06 -3.81 5.39
C TYR A 49 -13.13 -4.91 5.89
N ASP A 50 -12.91 -5.90 5.04
CA ASP A 50 -12.02 -7.01 5.35
C ASP A 50 -10.61 -6.51 5.71
N GLY A 51 -10.03 -7.10 6.77
CA GLY A 51 -8.74 -6.66 7.33
C GLY A 51 -8.84 -5.43 8.26
N CYS A 52 -10.04 -4.92 8.55
CA CYS A 52 -10.18 -3.85 9.54
C CYS A 52 -9.76 -4.34 10.92
N ILE A 53 -8.77 -3.69 11.53
CA ILE A 53 -8.26 -4.01 12.86
C ILE A 53 -8.82 -3.09 13.95
N GLY A 54 -9.58 -2.09 13.56
CA GLY A 54 -10.28 -1.22 14.48
C GLY A 54 -10.11 0.26 14.20
N GLY A 55 -10.68 1.05 15.06
CA GLY A 55 -10.68 2.50 14.92
C GLY A 55 -11.61 3.19 15.91
N LYS A 56 -12.00 4.43 15.58
CA LYS A 56 -12.92 5.20 16.40
C LYS A 56 -13.73 6.17 15.56
N THR A 57 -15.01 6.22 15.84
CA THR A 57 -15.95 7.24 15.35
C THR A 57 -15.92 8.46 16.28
N GLY A 58 -16.25 9.61 15.76
CA GLY A 58 -16.46 10.83 16.53
C GLY A 58 -17.51 11.72 15.89
N TYR A 59 -18.16 12.54 16.74
CA TYR A 59 -19.11 13.54 16.27
C TYR A 59 -19.16 14.72 17.24
N THR A 60 -19.13 15.91 16.69
CA THR A 60 -19.60 17.16 17.31
C THR A 60 -20.31 18.00 16.24
N SER A 61 -21.11 18.99 16.64
CA SER A 61 -21.79 19.90 15.70
C SER A 61 -20.81 20.64 14.80
N GLU A 62 -19.62 21.00 15.32
CA GLU A 62 -18.59 21.71 14.59
C GLU A 62 -17.74 20.78 13.73
N ALA A 63 -17.38 19.63 14.28
CA ALA A 63 -16.50 18.67 13.60
C ALA A 63 -17.22 17.79 12.56
N GLY A 64 -18.56 17.70 12.64
CA GLY A 64 -19.31 16.73 11.85
C GLY A 64 -18.96 15.29 12.23
N ASN A 65 -19.27 14.35 11.38
CA ASN A 65 -18.85 12.96 11.56
C ASN A 65 -17.38 12.80 11.22
N THR A 66 -16.65 12.13 12.12
CA THR A 66 -15.25 11.80 11.95
C THR A 66 -15.04 10.30 12.12
N LEU A 67 -14.12 9.73 11.37
CA LEU A 67 -13.77 8.33 11.44
C LEU A 67 -12.26 8.16 11.27
N VAL A 68 -11.63 7.44 12.19
CA VAL A 68 -10.29 6.91 12.01
C VAL A 68 -10.36 5.40 11.98
N THR A 69 -9.80 4.79 10.95
CA THR A 69 -9.82 3.34 10.74
C THR A 69 -8.43 2.86 10.41
N ALA A 70 -8.03 1.74 10.98
CA ALA A 70 -6.82 1.02 10.60
C ALA A 70 -7.18 -0.33 9.97
N VAL A 71 -6.51 -0.65 8.87
CA VAL A 71 -6.70 -1.89 8.11
C VAL A 71 -5.35 -2.52 7.86
N GLU A 72 -5.25 -3.84 8.01
CA GLU A 72 -4.03 -4.59 7.76
C GLU A 72 -4.30 -5.74 6.80
N LYS A 73 -3.60 -5.75 5.66
CA LYS A 73 -3.63 -6.83 4.67
C LYS A 73 -2.23 -7.08 4.15
N ASN A 74 -1.86 -8.34 3.97
CA ASN A 74 -0.56 -8.74 3.41
C ASN A 74 0.65 -8.08 4.11
N GLY A 75 0.55 -7.92 5.44
CA GLY A 75 1.59 -7.28 6.25
C GLY A 75 1.71 -5.76 6.08
N THR A 76 0.83 -5.12 5.30
CA THR A 76 0.78 -3.66 5.17
C THR A 76 -0.40 -3.10 5.95
N THR A 77 -0.12 -2.11 6.81
CA THR A 77 -1.15 -1.40 7.57
C THR A 77 -1.37 -0.01 6.99
N TYR A 78 -2.61 0.28 6.61
CA TYR A 78 -3.05 1.62 6.26
C TYR A 78 -3.94 2.21 7.35
N ILE A 79 -3.89 3.52 7.48
CA ILE A 79 -4.75 4.29 8.39
C ILE A 79 -5.45 5.36 7.56
N ALA A 80 -6.78 5.33 7.55
CA ALA A 80 -7.62 6.37 6.96
C ALA A 80 -8.17 7.27 8.07
N VAL A 81 -8.21 8.57 7.80
CA VAL A 81 -8.83 9.58 8.67
C VAL A 81 -9.77 10.42 7.83
N THR A 82 -11.07 10.31 8.09
CA THR A 82 -12.09 11.17 7.49
C THR A 82 -12.59 12.17 8.52
N MET A 83 -12.79 13.39 8.09
CA MET A 83 -13.21 14.50 8.95
C MET A 83 -14.33 15.28 8.29
N LYS A 84 -15.25 15.78 9.10
CA LYS A 84 -16.35 16.65 8.67
C LYS A 84 -17.26 16.01 7.60
N ALA A 85 -17.44 14.69 7.66
CA ALA A 85 -18.39 14.00 6.81
C ALA A 85 -19.84 14.35 7.25
N ALA A 86 -20.77 14.37 6.29
CA ALA A 86 -22.17 14.63 6.57
C ALA A 86 -22.76 13.54 7.48
N ASP A 87 -22.37 12.30 7.24
CA ASP A 87 -22.76 11.15 8.05
C ASP A 87 -21.64 10.10 8.11
N LEU A 88 -21.86 9.06 8.93
CA LEU A 88 -20.89 8.00 9.11
C LEU A 88 -20.82 7.05 7.91
N ALA A 89 -21.88 6.97 7.10
CA ALA A 89 -21.91 6.20 5.87
C ALA A 89 -20.93 6.76 4.84
N ILE A 90 -20.94 8.09 4.64
CA ILE A 90 -20.01 8.79 3.78
C ILE A 90 -18.59 8.62 4.28
N ALA A 91 -18.35 8.83 5.59
CA ALA A 91 -17.02 8.63 6.17
C ALA A 91 -16.46 7.22 5.93
N SER A 92 -17.33 6.19 6.01
CA SER A 92 -16.95 4.80 5.77
C SER A 92 -16.67 4.51 4.30
N THR A 93 -17.49 5.06 3.40
CA THR A 93 -17.31 4.92 1.95
C THR A 93 -16.02 5.59 1.48
N ASP A 94 -15.71 6.79 1.96
CA ASP A 94 -14.48 7.51 1.66
C ASP A 94 -13.26 6.73 2.18
N SER A 95 -13.35 6.18 3.42
CA SER A 95 -12.29 5.35 3.99
C SER A 95 -12.06 4.09 3.15
N THR A 96 -13.12 3.44 2.68
CA THR A 96 -13.05 2.27 1.78
C THR A 96 -12.35 2.62 0.47
N ALA A 97 -12.69 3.75 -0.13
CA ALA A 97 -12.05 4.21 -1.37
C ALA A 97 -10.54 4.47 -1.16
N MET A 98 -10.15 5.11 -0.05
CA MET A 98 -8.74 5.35 0.30
C MET A 98 -7.98 4.04 0.51
N PHE A 99 -8.54 3.06 1.21
CA PHE A 99 -7.89 1.76 1.40
C PHE A 99 -7.74 1.00 0.09
N ASN A 100 -8.78 0.95 -0.74
CA ASN A 100 -8.72 0.31 -2.05
C ASN A 100 -7.65 0.97 -2.91
N TYR A 101 -7.58 2.30 -2.94
CA TYR A 101 -6.53 3.02 -3.64
C TYR A 101 -5.13 2.64 -3.13
N GLY A 102 -4.93 2.62 -1.81
CA GLY A 102 -3.66 2.26 -1.20
C GLY A 102 -3.21 0.85 -1.59
N TYR A 103 -4.08 -0.16 -1.41
CA TYR A 103 -3.74 -1.56 -1.72
C TYR A 103 -3.61 -1.85 -3.22
N GLN A 104 -4.24 -1.07 -4.09
CA GLN A 104 -4.17 -1.26 -5.54
C GLN A 104 -2.96 -0.58 -6.19
N ASN A 105 -2.46 0.52 -5.60
CA ASN A 105 -1.48 1.37 -6.25
C ASN A 105 -0.10 1.37 -5.60
N PHE A 106 0.04 0.77 -4.43
CA PHE A 106 1.32 0.74 -3.72
C PHE A 106 1.72 -0.69 -3.36
N THR A 107 3.02 -0.93 -3.39
CA THR A 107 3.65 -2.21 -3.03
C THR A 107 4.83 -1.99 -2.09
N LYS A 108 5.17 -3.04 -1.34
CA LYS A 108 6.41 -3.07 -0.56
C LYS A 108 7.58 -3.37 -1.48
N LEU A 109 8.63 -2.59 -1.35
CA LEU A 109 9.90 -2.77 -2.02
C LEU A 109 10.98 -3.07 -0.98
N GLN A 110 11.71 -4.16 -1.20
CA GLN A 110 12.87 -4.51 -0.38
C GLN A 110 14.01 -3.54 -0.69
N VAL A 111 14.58 -2.96 0.35
CA VAL A 111 15.75 -2.07 0.30
C VAL A 111 16.80 -2.56 1.28
N ASN A 112 17.97 -1.90 1.32
CA ASN A 112 18.99 -2.23 2.31
C ASN A 112 18.44 -2.07 3.73
N GLY A 113 18.49 -3.16 4.50
CA GLY A 113 18.06 -3.18 5.91
C GLY A 113 16.55 -3.26 6.16
N GLY A 114 15.67 -3.25 5.14
CA GLY A 114 14.22 -3.30 5.38
C GLY A 114 13.32 -3.17 4.16
N GLU A 115 12.13 -2.63 4.38
CA GLU A 115 11.11 -2.44 3.34
C GLU A 115 10.60 -1.00 3.34
N VAL A 116 10.36 -0.45 2.15
CA VAL A 116 9.67 0.82 1.94
C VAL A 116 8.42 0.63 1.10
N LEU A 117 7.44 1.53 1.22
CA LEU A 117 6.20 1.47 0.47
C LEU A 117 6.27 2.43 -0.71
N VAL A 118 6.18 1.89 -1.91
CA VAL A 118 6.35 2.65 -3.16
C VAL A 118 5.15 2.46 -4.10
N PRO A 119 4.91 3.38 -5.04
CA PRO A 119 3.97 3.13 -6.13
C PRO A 119 4.33 1.88 -6.92
N ASN A 120 3.32 1.19 -7.44
CA ASN A 120 3.53 -0.01 -8.26
C ASN A 120 4.44 0.29 -9.46
N GLY A 121 5.39 -0.61 -9.73
CA GLY A 121 6.35 -0.48 -10.84
C GLY A 121 7.61 0.33 -10.50
N VAL A 122 7.71 0.90 -9.30
CA VAL A 122 8.95 1.54 -8.82
C VAL A 122 9.93 0.47 -8.38
N THR A 123 11.20 0.61 -8.78
CA THR A 123 12.33 -0.26 -8.41
C THR A 123 13.32 0.51 -7.53
N VAL A 124 14.29 -0.19 -6.95
CA VAL A 124 15.34 0.44 -6.11
C VAL A 124 16.12 1.50 -6.89
N ASP A 125 16.36 1.28 -8.18
CA ASP A 125 17.08 2.22 -9.05
C ASP A 125 16.34 3.56 -9.26
N ASN A 126 15.05 3.60 -8.97
CA ASN A 126 14.25 4.82 -9.04
C ASN A 126 14.28 5.63 -7.74
N LEU A 127 14.92 5.10 -6.69
CA LEU A 127 14.95 5.74 -5.37
C LEU A 127 16.25 6.50 -5.15
N THR A 128 16.14 7.60 -4.43
CA THR A 128 17.29 8.34 -3.88
C THR A 128 17.35 8.07 -2.40
N VAL A 129 18.54 7.79 -1.86
CA VAL A 129 18.75 7.59 -0.42
C VAL A 129 19.41 8.84 0.15
N ARG A 130 18.94 9.27 1.32
CA ARG A 130 19.59 10.31 2.14
C ARG A 130 19.82 9.72 3.53
N GLU A 131 21.08 9.61 3.87
CA GLU A 131 21.50 9.09 5.17
C GLU A 131 21.40 10.19 6.24
N GLU A 132 20.88 9.84 7.40
CA GLU A 132 20.79 10.71 8.56
C GLU A 132 21.36 9.96 9.79
N PRO A 133 22.44 10.45 10.42
CA PRO A 133 22.98 9.82 11.61
C PRO A 133 22.07 10.05 12.81
N SER A 134 21.82 8.99 13.60
CA SER A 134 20.97 9.03 14.79
C SER A 134 21.48 8.01 15.82
N ASP A 135 22.00 8.49 16.95
CA ASP A 135 22.36 7.69 18.15
C ASP A 135 23.20 6.43 17.88
N GLY A 136 24.21 6.52 16.97
CA GLY A 136 25.08 5.37 16.61
C GLY A 136 24.47 4.42 15.58
N GLU A 137 23.39 4.83 14.95
CA GLU A 137 22.74 4.16 13.83
C GLU A 137 22.66 5.14 12.65
N ILE A 138 22.46 4.62 11.45
CA ILE A 138 22.18 5.43 10.26
C ILE A 138 20.74 5.20 9.87
N ILE A 139 20.01 6.30 9.64
CA ILE A 139 18.66 6.25 9.09
C ILE A 139 18.75 6.52 7.59
N ASP A 140 18.49 5.51 6.79
CA ASP A 140 18.36 5.63 5.34
C ASP A 140 16.95 6.10 5.01
N ASN A 141 16.83 7.36 4.59
CA ASN A 141 15.59 7.95 4.13
C ASN A 141 15.48 7.79 2.61
N TYR A 142 14.50 6.99 2.16
CA TYR A 142 14.27 6.68 0.75
C TYR A 142 13.27 7.65 0.13
N TYR A 143 13.59 8.16 -1.06
CA TYR A 143 12.76 9.12 -1.79
C TYR A 143 12.47 8.61 -3.20
N TYR A 144 11.23 8.79 -3.64
CA TYR A 144 10.81 8.69 -5.03
C TYR A 144 10.48 10.10 -5.54
N GLY A 145 11.36 10.65 -6.38
CA GLY A 145 11.36 12.09 -6.68
C GLY A 145 11.55 12.92 -5.40
N ASP A 146 10.63 13.83 -5.14
CA ASP A 146 10.67 14.69 -3.95
C ASP A 146 9.93 14.10 -2.73
N TYR A 147 9.31 12.92 -2.87
CA TYR A 147 8.48 12.32 -1.84
C TYR A 147 9.24 11.24 -1.07
N MET A 148 9.32 11.37 0.26
CA MET A 148 9.85 10.34 1.12
C MET A 148 8.88 9.16 1.17
N VAL A 149 9.34 7.99 0.74
CA VAL A 149 8.55 6.75 0.66
C VAL A 149 8.78 5.83 1.85
N GLY A 150 9.81 6.07 2.64
CA GLY A 150 10.08 5.34 3.86
C GLY A 150 11.45 5.62 4.44
N SER A 151 11.69 5.10 5.64
CA SER A 151 12.98 5.16 6.32
C SER A 151 13.30 3.79 6.89
N VAL A 152 14.56 3.41 6.83
CA VAL A 152 15.08 2.17 7.40
C VAL A 152 16.28 2.53 8.28
N THR A 153 16.33 1.96 9.48
CA THR A 153 17.49 2.12 10.36
C THR A 153 18.47 0.98 10.07
N VAL A 154 19.69 1.34 9.73
CA VAL A 154 20.80 0.40 9.52
C VAL A 154 21.86 0.62 10.59
N PRO A 155 22.50 -0.44 11.11
CA PRO A 155 23.62 -0.27 12.02
C PRO A 155 24.75 0.52 11.32
N GLU A 156 25.36 1.44 12.02
CA GLU A 156 26.57 2.09 11.51
C GLU A 156 27.62 1.01 11.20
N ALA A 157 28.14 0.99 9.97
CA ALA A 157 29.13 0.01 9.58
C ALA A 157 30.35 0.15 10.49
N THR A 158 30.62 -0.86 11.30
CA THR A 158 31.88 -0.93 12.04
C THR A 158 33.01 -0.86 11.01
N PRO A 159 33.94 0.11 11.09
CA PRO A 159 35.01 0.22 10.12
C PRO A 159 35.76 -1.11 10.06
N THR A 160 35.74 -1.75 8.90
CA THR A 160 36.56 -2.94 8.66
C THR A 160 37.99 -2.54 8.95
N PRO A 161 38.71 -3.20 9.86
CA PRO A 161 40.11 -2.89 10.10
C PRO A 161 40.83 -2.99 8.76
N GLU A 162 41.47 -1.88 8.36
CA GLU A 162 42.34 -1.80 7.19
C GLU A 162 43.34 -2.95 7.29
N PRO A 163 43.51 -3.80 6.23
CA PRO A 163 44.50 -4.87 6.30
C PRO A 163 45.86 -4.24 6.52
N ALA A 164 46.47 -4.61 7.65
CA ALA A 164 47.82 -4.16 8.01
C ALA A 164 48.74 -4.39 6.82
N ALA A 165 49.37 -3.33 6.35
CA ALA A 165 50.37 -3.39 5.30
C ALA A 165 51.50 -4.35 5.78
N ASP A 166 51.56 -5.52 5.15
CA ASP A 166 52.64 -6.44 5.31
C ASP A 166 53.92 -5.78 4.75
N THR A 167 54.81 -5.42 5.66
CA THR A 167 56.17 -5.04 5.35
C THR A 167 56.86 -6.23 4.71
N VAL A 168 57.04 -6.14 3.41
CA VAL A 168 57.90 -7.06 2.63
C VAL A 168 59.33 -7.00 3.18
N SER A 169 59.81 -8.06 3.82
CA SER A 169 61.20 -8.31 4.04
C SER A 169 61.69 -9.24 2.94
N GLU A 170 62.50 -8.67 2.06
CA GLU A 170 63.31 -9.44 1.08
C GLU A 170 64.27 -10.37 1.85
N ASN A 171 64.26 -11.65 1.51
CA ASN A 171 65.52 -12.39 1.32
C ASN A 171 65.29 -13.75 0.61
N GLY A 172 65.69 -13.91 -0.48
CA GLY A 172 66.66 -14.61 -1.29
C GLY A 172 66.58 -16.12 -1.42
N THR A 173 66.75 -16.53 -2.64
CA THR A 173 67.46 -17.68 -3.17
C THR A 173 66.64 -18.92 -3.57
N ALA A 174 66.52 -19.06 -4.90
CA ALA A 174 66.83 -20.16 -5.84
C ALA A 174 66.37 -21.60 -5.48
N ASP A 175 65.71 -22.30 -6.34
CA ASP A 175 66.21 -23.20 -7.39
C ASP A 175 65.07 -24.13 -7.93
N SER A 176 65.05 -24.19 -9.21
CA SER A 176 64.82 -25.24 -10.22
C SER A 176 63.65 -26.24 -10.17
N SER A 177 63.12 -26.35 -11.37
CA SER A 177 62.69 -27.52 -12.15
C SER A 177 61.42 -28.25 -11.68
N ASP A 178 60.53 -28.69 -12.54
CA ASP A 178 60.52 -29.28 -13.84
C ASP A 178 59.06 -29.55 -14.30
N ALA A 179 58.87 -29.40 -15.53
CA ALA A 179 58.04 -30.05 -16.54
C ALA A 179 56.78 -30.89 -16.20
N GLY A 180 55.83 -30.72 -17.14
CA GLY A 180 54.86 -31.71 -17.55
C GLY A 180 53.47 -31.11 -17.86
N GLN A 181 53.19 -30.58 -18.98
CA GLN A 181 52.73 -31.07 -20.27
C GLN A 181 51.64 -32.16 -20.22
N SER A 182 50.44 -31.87 -20.69
CA SER A 182 49.77 -32.32 -21.92
C SER A 182 48.23 -32.18 -21.75
N VAL A 183 47.55 -31.45 -22.63
CA VAL A 183 47.01 -31.78 -23.95
C VAL A 183 45.80 -32.75 -23.93
N GLY A 184 44.76 -32.29 -24.62
CA GLY A 184 43.62 -33.05 -25.11
C GLY A 184 42.36 -32.24 -25.04
N THR A 185 41.97 -31.42 -26.01
CA THR A 185 41.25 -31.66 -27.29
C THR A 185 40.19 -32.74 -27.17
N ASP A 186 38.94 -32.48 -27.45
CA ASP A 186 38.21 -32.40 -28.72
C ASP A 186 36.72 -32.23 -28.45
N THR A 187 36.01 -31.31 -29.02
CA THR A 187 35.34 -31.29 -30.34
C THR A 187 34.03 -32.06 -30.43
N SER A 188 33.12 -31.33 -31.04
CA SER A 188 31.97 -31.65 -31.91
C SER A 188 30.61 -31.69 -31.16
N GLU A 189 29.64 -31.13 -31.66
CA GLU A 189 29.07 -30.72 -32.94
C GLU A 189 27.57 -30.74 -32.80
N SER A 190 26.99 -29.64 -33.17
CA SER A 190 25.79 -29.35 -33.96
C SER A 190 24.62 -30.33 -33.95
N THR A 191 23.42 -29.79 -33.84
CA THR A 191 22.41 -29.86 -34.91
C THR A 191 21.34 -28.82 -34.77
N ASP A 192 21.17 -28.10 -35.86
CA ASP A 192 20.05 -27.23 -36.23
C ASP A 192 18.80 -28.09 -36.44
N GLU A 193 17.65 -27.54 -36.10
CA GLU A 193 16.44 -27.74 -36.89
C GLU A 193 15.55 -26.50 -36.80
N GLU A 194 15.59 -25.81 -37.93
CA GLU A 194 14.58 -24.88 -38.45
C GLU A 194 13.32 -25.64 -38.79
N VAL A 195 12.11 -25.16 -38.48
CA VAL A 195 10.94 -25.26 -39.35
C VAL A 195 9.88 -24.20 -39.00
N GLN A 196 9.81 -23.24 -39.87
CA GLN A 196 8.68 -22.67 -40.63
C GLN A 196 7.48 -22.03 -39.88
N GLU A 197 7.45 -20.80 -40.13
CA GLU A 197 6.38 -19.87 -40.53
C GLU A 197 5.10 -20.53 -41.10
N SER A 198 3.95 -20.15 -40.57
CA SER A 198 2.75 -20.02 -41.37
C SER A 198 1.90 -18.84 -40.91
N SER A 199 1.98 -17.82 -41.72
CA SER A 199 1.02 -16.71 -41.79
C SER A 199 -0.37 -17.25 -42.18
N GLN A 200 -1.40 -16.82 -41.45
CA GLN A 200 -2.69 -16.57 -42.08
C GLN A 200 -3.37 -15.33 -41.49
N ASN A 201 -3.45 -14.43 -42.35
CA ASN A 201 -4.22 -13.19 -42.41
C ASN A 201 -5.71 -13.51 -42.55
N SER A 202 -6.55 -12.89 -41.71
CA SER A 202 -7.88 -12.45 -42.19
C SER A 202 -8.50 -11.40 -41.26
N LYS A 203 -8.56 -10.22 -41.77
CA LYS A 203 -9.55 -9.15 -41.69
C LYS A 203 -10.83 -9.49 -40.91
N SER A 204 -11.15 -8.68 -39.88
CA SER A 204 -12.47 -8.09 -39.74
C SER A 204 -12.40 -6.81 -38.88
N SER A 205 -12.20 -5.72 -39.50
CA SER A 205 -12.36 -4.38 -38.98
C SER A 205 -13.71 -3.85 -39.48
N ALA A 206 -14.81 -4.14 -38.75
CA ALA A 206 -16.09 -3.45 -38.98
C ALA A 206 -16.95 -3.59 -37.70
N GLY A 207 -16.92 -2.58 -36.83
CA GLY A 207 -17.78 -2.52 -35.63
C GLY A 207 -17.61 -1.29 -34.75
N ILE A 208 -16.53 -0.57 -34.88
CA ILE A 208 -16.17 0.51 -33.95
C ILE A 208 -16.93 1.84 -34.12
N PRO A 209 -17.39 2.27 -35.33
CA PRO A 209 -18.08 3.54 -35.45
C PRO A 209 -19.54 3.53 -34.93
N GLN A 210 -20.22 2.40 -34.94
CA GLN A 210 -21.60 2.32 -34.42
C GLN A 210 -21.65 2.33 -32.89
N LEU A 211 -20.73 1.62 -32.24
CA LEU A 211 -20.65 1.59 -30.77
C LEU A 211 -20.36 3.00 -30.20
N ARG A 212 -19.52 3.78 -30.88
CA ARG A 212 -19.16 5.14 -30.48
C ARG A 212 -20.35 6.09 -30.57
N LYS A 213 -21.22 5.96 -31.60
CA LYS A 213 -22.44 6.75 -31.74
C LYS A 213 -23.48 6.39 -30.68
N ILE A 214 -23.59 5.11 -30.29
CA ILE A 214 -24.49 4.66 -29.23
C ILE A 214 -24.01 5.17 -27.86
N LEU A 215 -22.72 5.10 -27.55
CA LEU A 215 -22.17 5.66 -26.32
C LEU A 215 -22.35 7.18 -26.22
N LEU A 216 -22.14 7.93 -27.30
CA LEU A 216 -22.38 9.38 -27.35
C LEU A 216 -23.85 9.72 -27.14
N GLY A 217 -24.78 8.93 -27.71
CA GLY A 217 -26.21 9.10 -27.51
C GLY A 217 -26.64 8.86 -26.06
N ILE A 218 -26.13 7.83 -25.41
CA ILE A 218 -26.42 7.52 -23.99
C ILE A 218 -25.86 8.63 -23.09
N GLY A 219 -24.63 9.10 -23.35
CA GLY A 219 -24.02 10.21 -22.60
C GLY A 219 -24.84 11.50 -22.69
N ALA A 220 -25.32 11.86 -23.87
CA ALA A 220 -26.18 13.06 -24.08
C ALA A 220 -27.53 12.92 -23.33
N ALA A 221 -28.16 11.75 -23.37
CA ALA A 221 -29.41 11.49 -22.67
C ALA A 221 -29.24 11.56 -21.13
N MET A 222 -28.16 11.06 -20.60
CA MET A 222 -27.84 11.15 -19.16
C MET A 222 -27.62 12.60 -18.71
N ILE A 223 -26.91 13.40 -19.50
CA ILE A 223 -26.68 14.82 -19.19
C ILE A 223 -28.02 15.58 -19.20
N LEU A 224 -28.89 15.30 -20.16
CA LEU A 224 -30.21 15.95 -20.27
C LEU A 224 -31.12 15.60 -19.08
N LEU A 225 -31.10 14.32 -18.62
CA LEU A 225 -31.79 13.88 -17.43
C LEU A 225 -31.25 14.58 -16.15
N LEU A 226 -29.95 14.76 -16.07
CA LEU A 226 -29.32 15.43 -14.95
C LEU A 226 -29.69 16.91 -14.87
N ILE A 227 -29.76 17.59 -16.02
CA ILE A 227 -30.21 18.99 -16.11
C ILE A 227 -31.67 19.10 -15.69
N ILE A 228 -32.54 18.20 -16.15
CA ILE A 228 -33.97 18.20 -15.78
C ILE A 228 -34.12 17.98 -14.25
N LEU A 229 -33.34 17.07 -13.68
CA LEU A 229 -33.33 16.82 -12.24
C LEU A 229 -32.91 18.06 -11.46
N LEU A 230 -31.82 18.73 -11.88
CA LEU A 230 -31.35 19.96 -11.25
C LEU A 230 -32.38 21.09 -11.32
N ILE A 231 -33.06 21.25 -12.44
CA ILE A 231 -34.16 22.24 -12.59
C ILE A 231 -35.32 21.88 -11.66
N ALA A 232 -35.66 20.59 -11.52
CA ALA A 232 -36.74 20.13 -10.64
C ALA A 232 -36.43 20.39 -9.17
N LEU A 233 -35.16 20.12 -8.76
CA LEU A 233 -34.67 20.38 -7.38
C LEU A 233 -34.65 21.88 -7.09
N SER A 234 -34.17 22.72 -8.01
CA SER A 234 -34.18 24.20 -7.87
C SER A 234 -35.59 24.79 -7.76
N LYS A 235 -36.59 24.21 -8.46
CA LYS A 235 -37.99 24.61 -8.30
C LYS A 235 -38.58 24.18 -6.96
N LYS A 236 -38.12 23.05 -6.40
CA LYS A 236 -38.56 22.55 -5.10
C LYS A 236 -38.05 23.43 -3.97
N GLU A 237 -36.79 23.86 -4.02
CA GLU A 237 -36.22 24.77 -3.03
C GLU A 237 -36.94 26.12 -2.98
N LYS A 238 -37.29 26.72 -4.14
CA LYS A 238 -38.06 27.98 -4.20
C LYS A 238 -39.49 27.87 -3.62
N LYS A 239 -40.03 26.68 -3.46
CA LYS A 239 -41.35 26.45 -2.85
C LYS A 239 -41.30 26.35 -1.32
N TYR A 240 -40.12 26.09 -0.72
CA TYR A 240 -39.94 26.02 0.72
C TYR A 240 -39.53 27.35 1.38
N TYR A 241 -39.14 28.37 0.57
CA TYR A 241 -38.74 29.71 1.04
C TYR A 241 -39.79 30.79 0.70
N ARG A 242 -41.02 30.42 0.43
CA ARG A 242 -42.18 31.30 0.27
C ARG A 242 -43.30 30.82 1.20
#